data_7010951afe70c906b3c4b71a469c10a7
#
_entry.id   7010951afe70c906b3c4b71a469c10a7
#
_cell.length_a   1.000
_cell.length_b   1.000
_cell.length_c   1.000
_cell.angle_alpha   90.00
_cell.angle_beta   90.00
_cell.angle_gamma   90.00
#
_symmetry.space_group_name_H-M   'P 1'
#
loop_
_entity.id
_entity.type
_entity.pdbx_description
1 polymer ?
#
loop_
_entity_poly.entity_id
_entity_poly.type
_entity_poly.pdbx_seq_one_letter_code
_entity_poly.pdbx_strand_id
1 'polypeptide(L)'
;MITKQLLESKGHTVDKKDGMGTKIVRAALENGEVDLYWEYTGTSLITFNKVTERLSPEETYNRVKELDGEKGLVWLAPSAANNTYAYVVKPGNAKTEGMETISDLAKAYNDGKDILMGTTAEFPKRPDGLIGLEKVYGFETGRANVRPMDLGLAYNALANGDLDTIAAQATDGQIAALGLKTLKDDKGFFPNYALTPVVRKEVLDANPDLKETLETVSKKLDDATMQRLNSQVDVEKKTIETVAANYLKSLGM
;
A
#
# COMPACT_ATOMS: atom_id res chain seq x y z
N MET A 1 8.98 -6.73 11.10
CA MET A 1 9.71 -7.99 11.46
C MET A 1 10.91 -8.21 10.54
N ILE A 2 10.78 -8.11 9.21
CA ILE A 2 11.91 -8.23 8.26
C ILE A 2 13.08 -7.35 8.66
N THR A 3 12.83 -6.05 8.87
CA THR A 3 13.87 -5.08 9.31
C THR A 3 14.53 -5.49 10.62
N LYS A 4 13.73 -5.90 11.62
CA LYS A 4 14.26 -6.35 12.92
C LYS A 4 15.24 -7.50 12.74
N GLN A 5 14.81 -8.58 12.10
CA GLN A 5 15.63 -9.77 11.92
C GLN A 5 16.90 -9.49 11.10
N LEU A 6 16.80 -8.66 10.06
CA LEU A 6 17.96 -8.29 9.26
C LEU A 6 18.97 -7.45 10.08
N LEU A 7 18.51 -6.46 10.83
CA LEU A 7 19.39 -5.65 11.67
C LEU A 7 20.04 -6.49 12.77
N GLU A 8 19.28 -7.39 13.40
CA GLU A 8 19.83 -8.31 14.41
C GLU A 8 20.88 -9.26 13.82
N SER A 9 20.71 -9.74 12.59
CA SER A 9 21.72 -10.57 11.91
C SER A 9 23.03 -9.82 11.63
N LYS A 10 22.97 -8.48 11.62
CA LYS A 10 24.13 -7.59 11.46
C LYS A 10 24.71 -7.08 12.79
N GLY A 11 24.19 -7.57 13.93
CA GLY A 11 24.72 -7.27 15.27
C GLY A 11 24.04 -6.09 15.97
N HIS A 12 23.00 -5.50 15.41
CA HIS A 12 22.21 -4.48 16.10
C HIS A 12 21.26 -5.11 17.13
N THR A 13 21.01 -4.42 18.22
CA THR A 13 19.92 -4.75 19.16
C THR A 13 18.68 -3.98 18.77
N VAL A 14 17.57 -4.68 18.50
CA VAL A 14 16.32 -4.05 18.02
C VAL A 14 15.17 -4.30 18.98
N ASP A 15 14.69 -3.24 19.62
CA ASP A 15 13.45 -3.24 20.40
C ASP A 15 12.26 -2.87 19.49
N LYS A 16 11.44 -3.87 19.12
CA LYS A 16 10.30 -3.68 18.24
C LYS A 16 9.09 -3.18 19.02
N LYS A 17 8.59 -2.01 18.66
CA LYS A 17 7.34 -1.45 19.18
C LYS A 17 6.18 -1.79 18.23
N ASP A 18 5.12 -2.36 18.77
CA ASP A 18 3.91 -2.75 18.04
C ASP A 18 2.68 -1.95 18.48
N GLY A 19 1.62 -2.01 17.68
CA GLY A 19 0.30 -1.48 18.03
C GLY A 19 0.20 0.04 18.01
N MET A 20 1.18 0.75 17.46
CA MET A 20 1.12 2.21 17.34
C MET A 20 0.32 2.61 16.11
N GLY A 21 -0.69 3.46 16.32
CA GLY A 21 -1.38 4.11 15.19
C GLY A 21 -0.49 5.16 14.51
N THR A 22 -0.85 5.52 13.28
CA THR A 22 -0.09 6.42 12.39
C THR A 22 0.42 7.69 13.06
N LYS A 23 -0.43 8.40 13.82
CA LYS A 23 -0.03 9.64 14.51
C LYS A 23 0.89 9.38 15.71
N ILE A 24 0.70 8.25 16.39
CA ILE A 24 1.48 7.91 17.59
C ILE A 24 2.90 7.53 17.20
N VAL A 25 3.09 6.65 16.21
CA VAL A 25 4.44 6.25 15.76
C VAL A 25 5.21 7.42 15.17
N ARG A 26 4.52 8.33 14.46
CA ARG A 26 5.15 9.56 13.93
C ARG A 26 5.65 10.46 15.07
N ALA A 27 4.81 10.73 16.08
CA ALA A 27 5.21 11.51 17.24
C ALA A 27 6.37 10.84 18.00
N ALA A 28 6.34 9.53 18.17
CA ALA A 28 7.41 8.77 18.81
C ALA A 28 8.75 8.87 18.06
N LEU A 29 8.72 8.88 16.72
CA LEU A 29 9.92 9.12 15.92
C LEU A 29 10.45 10.55 16.11
N GLU A 30 9.58 11.57 16.05
CA GLU A 30 9.96 12.98 16.21
C GLU A 30 10.49 13.28 17.62
N ASN A 31 9.97 12.59 18.66
CA ASN A 31 10.39 12.76 20.05
C ASN A 31 11.57 11.87 20.46
N GLY A 32 12.07 10.98 19.60
CA GLY A 32 13.19 10.10 19.89
C GLY A 32 12.86 8.84 20.67
N GLU A 33 11.59 8.49 20.82
CA GLU A 33 11.14 7.24 21.45
C GLU A 33 11.20 6.04 20.48
N VAL A 34 11.26 6.32 19.18
CA VAL A 34 11.46 5.37 18.09
C VAL A 34 12.57 5.91 17.18
N ASP A 35 13.50 5.06 16.76
CA ASP A 35 14.66 5.45 15.95
C ASP A 35 14.39 5.41 14.45
N LEU A 36 13.55 4.47 14.02
CA LEU A 36 13.16 4.29 12.63
C LEU A 36 11.80 3.58 12.51
N TYR A 37 11.09 3.83 11.44
CA TYR A 37 9.93 3.03 11.03
C TYR A 37 9.73 3.11 9.52
N TRP A 38 8.83 2.30 8.99
CA TRP A 38 8.41 2.36 7.60
C TRP A 38 7.17 3.23 7.48
N GLU A 39 7.27 4.28 6.68
CA GLU A 39 6.18 5.22 6.44
C GLU A 39 5.78 5.21 4.97
N TYR A 40 4.57 5.60 4.70
CA TYR A 40 4.05 5.81 3.36
C TYR A 40 4.22 7.26 2.94
N THR A 41 4.78 7.50 1.74
CA THR A 41 5.04 8.85 1.22
C THR A 41 3.80 9.74 1.23
N GLY A 42 2.65 9.24 0.74
CA GLY A 42 1.39 9.97 0.74
C GLY A 42 0.85 10.29 2.13
N THR A 43 1.05 9.38 3.10
CA THR A 43 0.65 9.63 4.50
C THR A 43 1.44 10.80 5.09
N SER A 44 2.77 10.81 4.91
CA SER A 44 3.59 11.92 5.38
C SER A 44 3.22 13.23 4.69
N LEU A 45 3.07 13.22 3.38
CA LEU A 45 2.71 14.42 2.62
C LEU A 45 1.40 15.03 3.11
N ILE A 46 0.33 14.24 3.12
CA ILE A 46 -1.03 14.73 3.35
C ILE A 46 -1.32 14.89 4.83
N THR A 47 -0.98 13.86 5.64
CA THR A 47 -1.40 13.81 7.04
C THR A 47 -0.51 14.64 7.95
N PHE A 48 0.81 14.62 7.74
CA PHE A 48 1.75 15.31 8.63
C PHE A 48 2.19 16.66 8.09
N ASN A 49 2.50 16.74 6.80
CA ASN A 49 2.98 17.97 6.19
C ASN A 49 1.86 18.84 5.58
N LYS A 50 0.59 18.38 5.60
CA LYS A 50 -0.60 19.14 5.17
C LYS A 50 -0.54 19.63 3.71
N VAL A 51 0.26 18.98 2.87
CA VAL A 51 0.30 19.25 1.44
C VAL A 51 -0.84 18.50 0.78
N THR A 52 -1.78 19.20 0.17
CA THR A 52 -2.96 18.62 -0.49
C THR A 52 -2.85 18.69 -2.02
N GLU A 53 -1.78 19.29 -2.52
CA GLU A 53 -1.48 19.33 -3.94
C GLU A 53 -1.23 17.91 -4.47
N ARG A 54 -1.68 17.66 -5.69
CA ARG A 54 -1.51 16.38 -6.35
C ARG A 54 -0.15 16.36 -7.03
N LEU A 55 0.73 15.51 -6.51
CA LEU A 55 2.10 15.35 -6.98
C LEU A 55 2.29 13.96 -7.60
N SER A 56 3.19 13.85 -8.56
CA SER A 56 3.67 12.56 -9.05
C SER A 56 4.35 11.75 -7.92
N PRO A 57 4.56 10.44 -8.08
CA PRO A 57 5.27 9.63 -7.09
C PRO A 57 6.65 10.18 -6.72
N GLU A 58 7.42 10.62 -7.71
CA GLU A 58 8.76 11.20 -7.50
C GLU A 58 8.71 12.54 -6.78
N GLU A 59 7.81 13.44 -7.19
CA GLU A 59 7.60 14.73 -6.54
C GLU A 59 7.12 14.55 -5.09
N THR A 60 6.20 13.59 -4.85
CA THR A 60 5.73 13.24 -3.51
C THR A 60 6.90 12.83 -2.61
N TYR A 61 7.74 11.91 -3.07
CA TYR A 61 8.92 11.46 -2.32
C TYR A 61 9.90 12.62 -2.05
N ASN A 62 10.25 13.40 -3.07
CA ASN A 62 11.17 14.53 -2.92
C ASN A 62 10.63 15.57 -1.96
N ARG A 63 9.33 15.84 -2.01
CA ARG A 63 8.68 16.83 -1.13
C ARG A 63 8.64 16.39 0.33
N VAL A 64 8.31 15.13 0.63
CA VAL A 64 8.35 14.65 2.02
C VAL A 64 9.77 14.60 2.56
N LYS A 65 10.74 14.21 1.73
CA LYS A 65 12.15 14.19 2.09
C LYS A 65 12.68 15.59 2.47
N GLU A 66 12.26 16.61 1.74
CA GLU A 66 12.59 18.01 2.05
C GLU A 66 11.95 18.44 3.39
N LEU A 67 10.61 18.34 3.49
CA LEU A 67 9.86 18.84 4.64
C LEU A 67 10.19 18.12 5.95
N ASP A 68 10.39 16.82 5.89
CA ASP A 68 10.73 16.02 7.06
C ASP A 68 12.22 16.13 7.39
N GLY A 69 13.07 16.41 6.41
CA GLY A 69 14.50 16.71 6.61
C GLY A 69 14.73 17.90 7.54
N GLU A 70 13.88 18.93 7.47
CA GLU A 70 13.88 20.07 8.38
C GLU A 70 13.61 19.66 9.84
N LYS A 71 12.93 18.51 10.05
CA LYS A 71 12.62 17.93 11.36
C LYS A 71 13.66 16.89 11.81
N GLY A 72 14.77 16.76 11.09
CA GLY A 72 15.80 15.75 11.40
C GLY A 72 15.41 14.32 11.02
N LEU A 73 14.45 14.12 10.14
CA LEU A 73 14.02 12.81 9.66
C LEU A 73 14.56 12.56 8.24
N VAL A 74 15.24 11.44 8.08
CA VAL A 74 15.88 11.06 6.81
C VAL A 74 15.05 9.99 6.11
N TRP A 75 14.50 10.33 4.96
CA TRP A 75 13.83 9.40 4.06
C TRP A 75 14.87 8.69 3.20
N LEU A 76 14.98 7.37 3.35
CA LEU A 76 15.85 6.54 2.51
C LEU A 76 15.17 6.22 1.17
N ALA A 77 15.82 5.39 0.34
CA ALA A 77 15.25 5.01 -0.95
C ALA A 77 13.90 4.29 -0.78
N PRO A 78 12.84 4.73 -1.48
CA PRO A 78 11.53 4.11 -1.40
C PRO A 78 11.54 2.71 -2.01
N SER A 79 10.66 1.86 -1.54
CA SER A 79 10.36 0.60 -2.22
C SER A 79 9.45 0.83 -3.43
N ALA A 80 9.33 -0.19 -4.29
CA ALA A 80 8.33 -0.20 -5.35
C ALA A 80 6.93 -0.59 -4.85
N ALA A 81 6.80 -0.98 -3.57
CA ALA A 81 5.51 -1.28 -2.96
C ALA A 81 4.70 0.01 -2.71
N ASN A 82 3.52 0.08 -3.31
CA ASN A 82 2.61 1.21 -3.25
C ASN A 82 1.26 0.77 -2.65
N ASN A 83 1.07 0.97 -1.35
CA ASN A 83 -0.16 0.57 -0.65
C ASN A 83 -1.32 1.55 -0.89
N THR A 84 -1.65 1.76 -2.15
CA THR A 84 -2.74 2.63 -2.59
C THR A 84 -4.05 1.84 -2.79
N TYR A 85 -5.15 2.54 -3.05
CA TYR A 85 -6.37 1.87 -3.51
C TYR A 85 -6.15 1.24 -4.89
N ALA A 86 -6.78 0.08 -5.09
CA ALA A 86 -6.80 -0.62 -6.38
C ALA A 86 -8.18 -1.18 -6.67
N TYR A 87 -8.54 -1.22 -7.93
CA TYR A 87 -9.65 -2.03 -8.40
C TYR A 87 -9.17 -3.44 -8.68
N VAL A 88 -9.83 -4.42 -8.10
CA VAL A 88 -9.46 -5.84 -8.20
C VAL A 88 -10.54 -6.58 -8.95
N VAL A 89 -10.13 -7.41 -9.90
CA VAL A 89 -11.00 -8.25 -10.73
C VAL A 89 -10.59 -9.71 -10.66
N LYS A 90 -11.51 -10.60 -10.96
CA LYS A 90 -11.25 -12.04 -11.08
C LYS A 90 -10.94 -12.38 -12.53
N PRO A 91 -9.77 -12.99 -12.84
CA PRO A 91 -9.51 -13.55 -14.16
C PRO A 91 -10.61 -14.54 -14.58
N GLY A 92 -11.05 -14.48 -15.82
CA GLY A 92 -12.14 -15.32 -16.34
C GLY A 92 -13.55 -14.83 -16.01
N ASN A 93 -13.74 -13.68 -15.37
CA ASN A 93 -15.06 -13.06 -15.24
C ASN A 93 -15.44 -12.40 -16.58
N ALA A 94 -16.53 -12.86 -17.20
CA ALA A 94 -16.94 -12.45 -18.54
C ALA A 94 -17.19 -10.93 -18.70
N LYS A 95 -17.56 -10.23 -17.62
CA LYS A 95 -17.80 -8.79 -17.67
C LYS A 95 -16.51 -7.96 -17.61
N THR A 96 -15.47 -8.47 -16.97
CA THR A 96 -14.19 -7.79 -16.74
C THR A 96 -13.02 -8.44 -17.48
N GLU A 97 -13.29 -9.48 -18.29
CA GLU A 97 -12.25 -10.17 -19.07
C GLU A 97 -11.52 -9.20 -20.01
N GLY A 98 -10.20 -9.31 -20.03
CA GLY A 98 -9.31 -8.47 -20.83
C GLY A 98 -9.09 -7.05 -20.30
N MET A 99 -9.69 -6.65 -19.18
CA MET A 99 -9.41 -5.35 -18.58
C MET A 99 -8.05 -5.33 -17.93
N GLU A 100 -7.25 -4.29 -18.21
CA GLU A 100 -5.92 -4.06 -17.65
C GLU A 100 -5.85 -2.77 -16.83
N THR A 101 -6.74 -1.82 -17.09
CA THR A 101 -6.70 -0.47 -16.53
C THR A 101 -8.04 -0.05 -15.94
N ILE A 102 -8.03 0.98 -15.09
CA ILE A 102 -9.27 1.63 -14.63
C ILE A 102 -9.97 2.32 -15.80
N SER A 103 -9.26 2.78 -16.83
CA SER A 103 -9.90 3.30 -18.06
C SER A 103 -10.70 2.23 -18.79
N ASP A 104 -10.28 0.97 -18.80
CA ASP A 104 -11.07 -0.14 -19.38
C ASP A 104 -12.36 -0.36 -18.60
N LEU A 105 -12.28 -0.32 -17.26
CA LEU A 105 -13.44 -0.44 -16.39
C LEU A 105 -14.41 0.74 -16.60
N ALA A 106 -13.91 1.97 -16.67
CA ALA A 106 -14.70 3.16 -16.93
C ALA A 106 -15.42 3.08 -18.27
N LYS A 107 -14.72 2.62 -19.32
CA LYS A 107 -15.32 2.38 -20.64
C LYS A 107 -16.46 1.37 -20.55
N ALA A 108 -16.29 0.29 -19.82
CA ALA A 108 -17.31 -0.75 -19.67
C ALA A 108 -18.58 -0.23 -18.99
N TYR A 109 -18.45 0.61 -17.95
CA TYR A 109 -19.61 1.30 -17.35
C TYR A 109 -20.30 2.24 -18.36
N ASN A 110 -19.54 3.02 -19.13
CA ASN A 110 -20.08 3.92 -20.15
C ASN A 110 -20.74 3.18 -21.31
N ASP A 111 -20.28 1.98 -21.64
CA ASP A 111 -20.90 1.08 -22.62
C ASP A 111 -22.17 0.40 -22.06
N GLY A 112 -22.58 0.70 -20.82
CA GLY A 112 -23.80 0.18 -20.19
C GLY A 112 -23.66 -1.22 -19.62
N LYS A 113 -22.44 -1.73 -19.38
CA LYS A 113 -22.25 -3.01 -18.70
C LYS A 113 -22.67 -2.91 -17.23
N ASP A 114 -23.48 -3.86 -16.80
CA ASP A 114 -23.93 -4.00 -15.41
C ASP A 114 -22.84 -4.68 -14.57
N ILE A 115 -21.84 -3.90 -14.14
CA ILE A 115 -20.69 -4.37 -13.35
C ILE A 115 -20.95 -4.07 -11.87
N LEU A 116 -21.05 -5.12 -11.05
CA LEU A 116 -21.26 -5.01 -9.61
C LEU A 116 -19.92 -4.78 -8.89
N MET A 117 -19.83 -3.70 -8.12
CA MET A 117 -18.64 -3.31 -7.36
C MET A 117 -18.84 -3.47 -5.86
N GLY A 118 -18.00 -4.28 -5.22
CA GLY A 118 -17.89 -4.35 -3.76
C GLY A 118 -16.90 -3.32 -3.22
N THR A 119 -17.20 -2.73 -2.06
CA THR A 119 -16.31 -1.75 -1.42
C THR A 119 -16.68 -1.51 0.03
N THR A 120 -15.82 -0.81 0.80
CA THR A 120 -16.19 -0.33 2.15
C THR A 120 -17.28 0.73 2.09
N ALA A 121 -17.97 0.96 3.20
CA ALA A 121 -19.07 1.94 3.28
C ALA A 121 -18.61 3.40 3.08
N GLU A 122 -17.33 3.69 3.33
CA GLU A 122 -16.74 5.02 3.22
C GLU A 122 -16.29 5.36 1.79
N PHE A 123 -15.73 4.40 1.07
CA PHE A 123 -15.12 4.62 -0.25
C PHE A 123 -16.05 5.34 -1.26
N PRO A 124 -17.35 4.99 -1.36
CA PRO A 124 -18.27 5.68 -2.27
C PRO A 124 -18.54 7.15 -1.92
N LYS A 125 -18.21 7.58 -0.70
CA LYS A 125 -18.51 8.93 -0.20
C LYS A 125 -17.28 9.85 -0.17
N ARG A 126 -16.10 9.31 -0.44
CA ARG A 126 -14.84 10.02 -0.30
C ARG A 126 -14.49 10.78 -1.58
N PRO A 127 -13.94 12.00 -1.46
CA PRO A 127 -13.37 12.71 -2.62
C PRO A 127 -12.17 11.99 -3.25
N ASP A 128 -11.37 11.29 -2.42
CA ASP A 128 -10.24 10.45 -2.82
C ASP A 128 -10.65 8.96 -3.05
N GLY A 129 -11.95 8.69 -3.11
CA GLY A 129 -12.56 7.42 -3.43
C GLY A 129 -13.36 7.48 -4.71
N LEU A 130 -14.56 6.85 -4.72
CA LEU A 130 -15.37 6.69 -5.93
C LEU A 130 -15.77 8.03 -6.57
N ILE A 131 -16.19 9.03 -5.78
CA ILE A 131 -16.63 10.33 -6.31
C ILE A 131 -15.54 10.98 -7.17
N GLY A 132 -14.30 11.02 -6.65
CA GLY A 132 -13.20 11.63 -7.38
C GLY A 132 -12.77 10.79 -8.58
N LEU A 133 -12.79 9.47 -8.43
CA LEU A 133 -12.44 8.54 -9.49
C LEU A 133 -13.39 8.68 -10.69
N GLU A 134 -14.70 8.65 -10.45
CA GLU A 134 -15.73 8.84 -11.48
C GLU A 134 -15.51 10.13 -12.26
N LYS A 135 -15.19 11.22 -11.54
CA LYS A 135 -14.90 12.51 -12.17
C LYS A 135 -13.66 12.48 -13.05
N VAL A 136 -12.56 11.84 -12.59
CA VAL A 136 -11.28 11.81 -13.32
C VAL A 136 -11.34 10.87 -14.50
N TYR A 137 -12.01 9.73 -14.35
CA TYR A 137 -12.13 8.72 -15.40
C TYR A 137 -13.32 8.94 -16.32
N GLY A 138 -14.28 9.80 -15.94
CA GLY A 138 -15.43 10.17 -16.78
C GLY A 138 -16.46 9.05 -16.92
N PHE A 139 -16.84 8.42 -15.80
CA PHE A 139 -17.88 7.39 -15.79
C PHE A 139 -18.77 7.52 -14.56
N GLU A 140 -19.86 6.78 -14.52
CA GLU A 140 -20.74 6.64 -13.37
C GLU A 140 -20.97 5.15 -13.09
N THR A 141 -20.63 4.69 -11.87
CA THR A 141 -20.89 3.32 -11.43
C THR A 141 -22.40 3.07 -11.28
N GLY A 142 -23.13 4.08 -10.82
CA GLY A 142 -24.54 3.97 -10.46
C GLY A 142 -24.74 3.32 -9.09
N ARG A 143 -25.67 3.83 -8.29
CA ARG A 143 -25.93 3.33 -6.92
C ARG A 143 -26.34 1.86 -6.87
N ALA A 144 -27.08 1.41 -7.89
CA ALA A 144 -27.51 0.01 -7.98
C ALA A 144 -26.37 -0.98 -8.16
N ASN A 145 -25.22 -0.53 -8.59
CA ASN A 145 -24.04 -1.36 -8.85
C ASN A 145 -23.02 -1.36 -7.70
N VAL A 146 -23.19 -0.52 -6.69
CA VAL A 146 -22.29 -0.43 -5.53
C VAL A 146 -22.83 -1.27 -4.38
N ARG A 147 -21.98 -2.15 -3.83
CA ARG A 147 -22.27 -3.03 -2.70
C ARG A 147 -21.31 -2.72 -1.56
N PRO A 148 -21.69 -1.84 -0.61
CA PRO A 148 -20.90 -1.59 0.60
C PRO A 148 -20.91 -2.83 1.50
N MET A 149 -19.72 -3.30 1.88
CA MET A 149 -19.53 -4.44 2.78
C MET A 149 -18.13 -4.44 3.39
N ASP A 150 -17.89 -5.37 4.32
CA ASP A 150 -16.53 -5.65 4.82
C ASP A 150 -15.65 -6.19 3.67
N LEU A 151 -14.35 -5.77 3.63
CA LEU A 151 -13.45 -6.17 2.55
C LEU A 151 -13.21 -7.67 2.49
N GLY A 152 -13.16 -8.37 3.62
CA GLY A 152 -13.04 -9.83 3.64
C GLY A 152 -14.22 -10.52 2.97
N LEU A 153 -15.43 -10.00 3.18
CA LEU A 153 -16.64 -10.48 2.48
C LEU A 153 -16.61 -10.12 1.00
N ALA A 154 -16.13 -8.92 0.64
CA ALA A 154 -16.02 -8.48 -0.74
C ALA A 154 -15.05 -9.36 -1.56
N TYR A 155 -13.91 -9.74 -0.98
CA TYR A 155 -12.98 -10.69 -1.61
C TYR A 155 -13.61 -12.06 -1.87
N ASN A 156 -14.35 -12.60 -0.90
CA ASN A 156 -15.06 -13.86 -1.08
C ASN A 156 -16.14 -13.77 -2.16
N ALA A 157 -16.92 -12.70 -2.16
CA ALA A 157 -17.96 -12.47 -3.16
C ALA A 157 -17.37 -12.32 -4.58
N LEU A 158 -16.23 -11.62 -4.73
CA LEU A 158 -15.50 -11.52 -5.99
C LEU A 158 -14.98 -12.89 -6.45
N ALA A 159 -14.39 -13.67 -5.54
CA ALA A 159 -13.88 -15.00 -5.84
C ALA A 159 -14.99 -15.97 -6.27
N ASN A 160 -16.18 -15.86 -5.69
CA ASN A 160 -17.37 -16.67 -6.03
C ASN A 160 -18.07 -16.19 -7.33
N GLY A 161 -17.80 -14.96 -7.79
CA GLY A 161 -18.46 -14.37 -8.96
C GLY A 161 -19.76 -13.64 -8.63
N ASP A 162 -20.05 -13.37 -7.35
CA ASP A 162 -21.20 -12.56 -6.91
C ASP A 162 -20.95 -11.05 -7.12
N LEU A 163 -19.69 -10.67 -7.26
CA LEU A 163 -19.21 -9.34 -7.65
C LEU A 163 -18.31 -9.45 -8.87
N ASP A 164 -18.24 -8.37 -9.65
CA ASP A 164 -17.40 -8.28 -10.83
C ASP A 164 -16.08 -7.56 -10.57
N THR A 165 -16.07 -6.63 -9.61
CA THR A 165 -14.88 -5.91 -9.15
C THR A 165 -15.04 -5.50 -7.69
N ILE A 166 -13.92 -5.20 -7.04
CA ILE A 166 -13.90 -4.59 -5.70
C ILE A 166 -12.89 -3.44 -5.66
N ALA A 167 -13.17 -2.43 -4.83
CA ALA A 167 -12.18 -1.41 -4.46
C ALA A 167 -11.53 -1.83 -3.14
N ALA A 168 -10.23 -2.09 -3.18
CA ALA A 168 -9.43 -2.68 -2.10
C ALA A 168 -8.04 -2.01 -2.03
N GLN A 169 -7.10 -2.57 -1.27
CA GLN A 169 -5.71 -2.09 -1.23
C GLN A 169 -4.83 -2.91 -2.16
N ALA A 170 -3.91 -2.24 -2.86
CA ALA A 170 -3.05 -2.89 -3.86
C ALA A 170 -2.15 -4.01 -3.29
N THR A 171 -1.88 -3.98 -2.00
CA THR A 171 -0.99 -4.94 -1.32
C THR A 171 -1.73 -5.99 -0.47
N ASP A 172 -3.07 -6.08 -0.58
CA ASP A 172 -3.85 -7.04 0.18
C ASP A 172 -3.48 -8.49 -0.18
N GLY A 173 -3.26 -9.31 0.85
CA GLY A 173 -2.83 -10.71 0.69
C GLY A 173 -3.84 -11.59 -0.02
N GLN A 174 -5.12 -11.27 0.08
CA GLN A 174 -6.21 -11.98 -0.60
C GLN A 174 -6.09 -11.91 -2.13
N ILE A 175 -5.47 -10.87 -2.68
CA ILE A 175 -5.25 -10.75 -4.13
C ILE A 175 -4.42 -11.94 -4.62
N ALA A 176 -3.28 -12.19 -3.98
CA ALA A 176 -2.42 -13.32 -4.32
C ALA A 176 -3.06 -14.67 -3.96
N ALA A 177 -3.66 -14.77 -2.76
CA ALA A 177 -4.26 -16.00 -2.27
C ALA A 177 -5.40 -16.52 -3.14
N LEU A 178 -6.18 -15.62 -3.73
CA LEU A 178 -7.36 -15.95 -4.56
C LEU A 178 -7.09 -15.86 -6.06
N GLY A 179 -5.82 -15.62 -6.46
CA GLY A 179 -5.44 -15.49 -7.87
C GLY A 179 -6.15 -14.34 -8.59
N LEU A 180 -6.40 -13.25 -7.87
CA LEU A 180 -7.05 -12.06 -8.39
C LEU A 180 -6.04 -11.12 -9.05
N LYS A 181 -6.54 -10.11 -9.79
CA LYS A 181 -5.74 -9.16 -10.54
C LYS A 181 -6.15 -7.73 -10.19
N THR A 182 -5.17 -6.85 -10.01
CA THR A 182 -5.38 -5.41 -9.88
C THR A 182 -5.43 -4.74 -11.26
N LEU A 183 -6.32 -3.78 -11.43
CA LEU A 183 -6.33 -2.88 -12.58
C LEU A 183 -5.37 -1.72 -12.33
N LYS A 184 -4.62 -1.35 -13.36
CA LYS A 184 -3.68 -0.22 -13.29
C LYS A 184 -4.46 1.10 -13.24
N ASP A 185 -4.10 1.98 -12.31
CA ASP A 185 -4.53 3.39 -12.29
C ASP A 185 -3.75 4.18 -13.34
N ASP A 186 -4.20 4.11 -14.59
CA ASP A 186 -3.50 4.66 -15.76
C ASP A 186 -3.57 6.19 -15.87
N LYS A 187 -4.49 6.83 -15.11
CA LYS A 187 -4.55 8.29 -14.97
C LYS A 187 -3.95 8.80 -13.67
N GLY A 188 -3.39 7.92 -12.83
CA GLY A 188 -2.76 8.28 -11.57
C GLY A 188 -3.71 9.00 -10.62
N PHE A 189 -4.96 8.53 -10.49
CA PHE A 189 -5.94 9.17 -9.61
C PHE A 189 -5.59 8.98 -8.15
N PHE A 190 -5.22 7.79 -7.74
CA PHE A 190 -4.91 7.51 -6.35
C PHE A 190 -3.55 8.09 -5.94
N PRO A 191 -3.43 8.68 -4.74
CA PRO A 191 -2.15 9.13 -4.23
C PRO A 191 -1.14 7.99 -4.17
N ASN A 192 0.15 8.31 -4.34
CA ASN A 192 1.21 7.35 -4.14
C ASN A 192 1.51 7.17 -2.65
N TYR A 193 1.48 5.93 -2.19
CA TYR A 193 1.81 5.52 -0.83
C TYR A 193 2.99 4.54 -0.86
N ALA A 194 4.12 4.97 -1.45
CA ALA A 194 5.33 4.16 -1.48
C ALA A 194 5.84 3.90 -0.07
N LEU A 195 6.03 2.61 0.25
CA LEU A 195 6.56 2.18 1.54
C LEU A 195 8.06 2.51 1.62
N THR A 196 8.45 3.33 2.58
CA THR A 196 9.79 3.92 2.66
C THR A 196 10.34 3.89 4.08
N PRO A 197 11.59 3.45 4.31
CA PRO A 197 12.19 3.55 5.64
C PRO A 197 12.54 5.00 5.96
N VAL A 198 12.13 5.46 7.14
CA VAL A 198 12.41 6.78 7.69
C VAL A 198 13.18 6.62 8.99
N VAL A 199 14.31 7.30 9.10
CA VAL A 199 15.26 7.17 10.22
C VAL A 199 15.55 8.56 10.78
N ARG A 200 15.67 8.70 12.09
CA ARG A 200 16.19 9.93 12.69
C ARG A 200 17.63 10.17 12.25
N LYS A 201 17.94 11.41 11.90
CA LYS A 201 19.27 11.77 11.38
C LYS A 201 20.40 11.36 12.34
N GLU A 202 20.25 11.65 13.62
CA GLU A 202 21.26 11.31 14.63
C GLU A 202 21.52 9.80 14.77
N VAL A 203 20.47 8.98 14.58
CA VAL A 203 20.60 7.51 14.60
C VAL A 203 21.38 7.03 13.39
N LEU A 204 21.10 7.62 12.22
CA LEU A 204 21.78 7.29 10.98
C LEU A 204 23.25 7.74 10.99
N ASP A 205 23.54 8.92 11.56
CA ASP A 205 24.90 9.43 11.73
C ASP A 205 25.72 8.54 12.67
N ALA A 206 25.09 7.98 13.72
CA ALA A 206 25.72 7.05 14.66
C ALA A 206 25.88 5.61 14.12
N ASN A 207 25.07 5.23 13.13
CA ASN A 207 25.03 3.89 12.54
C ASN A 207 24.97 3.97 11.01
N PRO A 208 26.09 4.29 10.33
CA PRO A 208 26.11 4.55 8.88
C PRO A 208 25.68 3.36 8.01
N ASP A 209 25.85 2.13 8.51
CA ASP A 209 25.49 0.88 7.83
C ASP A 209 23.98 0.66 7.72
N LEU A 210 23.17 1.34 8.56
CA LEU A 210 21.70 1.27 8.51
C LEU A 210 21.14 1.67 7.15
N LYS A 211 21.73 2.69 6.53
CA LYS A 211 21.26 3.17 5.21
C LYS A 211 21.30 2.05 4.18
N GLU A 212 22.47 1.46 3.95
CA GLU A 212 22.63 0.40 2.96
C GLU A 212 21.77 -0.82 3.29
N THR A 213 21.72 -1.19 4.57
CA THR A 213 20.94 -2.33 5.04
C THR A 213 19.44 -2.16 4.76
N LEU A 214 18.87 -1.00 5.11
CA LEU A 214 17.45 -0.72 4.91
C LEU A 214 17.09 -0.57 3.42
N GLU A 215 17.94 0.10 2.63
CA GLU A 215 17.74 0.25 1.19
C GLU A 215 17.85 -1.08 0.43
N THR A 216 18.62 -2.03 0.95
CA THR A 216 18.70 -3.39 0.38
C THR A 216 17.36 -4.11 0.49
N VAL A 217 16.67 -3.97 1.63
CA VAL A 217 15.29 -4.48 1.79
C VAL A 217 14.32 -3.69 0.91
N SER A 218 14.41 -2.36 0.93
CA SER A 218 13.52 -1.49 0.17
C SER A 218 13.45 -1.89 -1.32
N LYS A 219 14.60 -2.13 -1.93
CA LYS A 219 14.73 -2.55 -3.34
C LYS A 219 14.08 -3.90 -3.68
N LYS A 220 13.74 -4.70 -2.67
CA LYS A 220 13.17 -6.04 -2.83
C LYS A 220 11.67 -6.10 -2.54
N LEU A 221 11.08 -4.97 -2.14
CA LEU A 221 9.65 -4.87 -1.85
C LEU A 221 8.92 -4.20 -3.00
N ASP A 222 8.01 -4.92 -3.62
CA ASP A 222 7.03 -4.46 -4.59
C ASP A 222 5.62 -4.95 -4.20
N ASP A 223 4.59 -4.54 -4.91
CA ASP A 223 3.20 -4.90 -4.59
C ASP A 223 3.01 -6.43 -4.58
N ALA A 224 3.55 -7.13 -5.56
CA ALA A 224 3.43 -8.59 -5.65
C ALA A 224 4.12 -9.30 -4.48
N THR A 225 5.29 -8.83 -4.08
CA THR A 225 6.00 -9.34 -2.90
C THR A 225 5.20 -9.08 -1.63
N MET A 226 4.66 -7.87 -1.46
CA MET A 226 3.83 -7.53 -0.30
C MET A 226 2.55 -8.36 -0.26
N GLN A 227 1.84 -8.52 -1.38
CA GLN A 227 0.67 -9.41 -1.48
C GLN A 227 1.00 -10.84 -1.03
N ARG A 228 2.12 -11.40 -1.51
CA ARG A 228 2.56 -12.75 -1.15
C ARG A 228 2.91 -12.88 0.33
N LEU A 229 3.64 -11.90 0.90
CA LEU A 229 4.01 -11.91 2.31
C LEU A 229 2.77 -11.73 3.21
N ASN A 230 1.89 -10.81 2.86
CA ASN A 230 0.64 -10.58 3.58
C ASN A 230 -0.28 -11.81 3.49
N SER A 231 -0.36 -12.46 2.31
CA SER A 231 -1.12 -13.70 2.15
C SER A 231 -0.67 -14.80 3.12
N GLN A 232 0.64 -14.96 3.31
CA GLN A 232 1.17 -15.98 4.24
C GLN A 232 0.77 -15.71 5.69
N VAL A 233 0.64 -14.44 6.08
CA VAL A 233 0.20 -14.06 7.43
C VAL A 233 -1.33 -14.09 7.54
N ASP A 234 -2.02 -13.40 6.64
CA ASP A 234 -3.45 -13.09 6.78
C ASP A 234 -4.34 -14.28 6.37
N VAL A 235 -3.90 -15.07 5.38
CA VAL A 235 -4.67 -16.18 4.83
C VAL A 235 -4.13 -17.53 5.31
N GLU A 236 -2.81 -17.77 5.16
CA GLU A 236 -2.18 -19.03 5.57
C GLU A 236 -1.90 -19.11 7.09
N LYS A 237 -2.14 -18.02 7.84
CA LYS A 237 -1.98 -17.93 9.31
C LYS A 237 -0.59 -18.28 9.82
N LYS A 238 0.44 -18.10 9.01
CA LYS A 238 1.84 -18.19 9.45
C LYS A 238 2.19 -17.03 10.37
N THR A 239 3.11 -17.25 11.30
CA THR A 239 3.60 -16.15 12.15
C THR A 239 4.41 -15.15 11.35
N ILE A 240 4.32 -13.88 11.72
CA ILE A 240 5.07 -12.80 11.07
C ILE A 240 6.58 -13.07 11.12
N GLU A 241 7.05 -13.64 12.23
CA GLU A 241 8.46 -14.04 12.42
C GLU A 241 8.92 -15.07 11.38
N THR A 242 8.10 -16.12 11.19
CA THR A 242 8.39 -17.18 10.22
C THR A 242 8.40 -16.65 8.78
N VAL A 243 7.42 -15.81 8.44
CA VAL A 243 7.32 -15.22 7.10
C VAL A 243 8.52 -14.32 6.83
N ALA A 244 8.91 -13.47 7.79
CA ALA A 244 10.07 -12.59 7.67
C ALA A 244 11.38 -13.38 7.52
N ALA A 245 11.61 -14.41 8.35
CA ALA A 245 12.80 -15.24 8.28
C ALA A 245 12.93 -15.98 6.94
N ASN A 246 11.83 -16.58 6.47
CA ASN A 246 11.81 -17.26 5.18
C ASN A 246 12.06 -16.30 4.02
N TYR A 247 11.52 -15.09 4.10
CA TYR A 247 11.75 -14.07 3.08
C TYR A 247 13.22 -13.64 3.03
N LEU A 248 13.83 -13.29 4.16
CA LEU A 248 15.25 -12.94 4.24
C LEU A 248 16.14 -14.08 3.72
N LYS A 249 15.86 -15.32 4.14
CA LYS A 249 16.58 -16.50 3.63
C LYS A 249 16.47 -16.64 2.11
N SER A 250 15.30 -16.36 1.53
CA SER A 250 15.10 -16.41 0.07
C SER A 250 15.89 -15.35 -0.69
N LEU A 251 16.30 -14.27 0.01
CA LEU A 251 17.15 -13.20 -0.52
C LEU A 251 18.65 -13.44 -0.27
N GLY A 252 19.01 -14.52 0.43
CA GLY A 252 20.40 -14.80 0.84
C GLY A 252 20.90 -13.93 2.00
N MET A 253 20.00 -13.48 2.86
CA MET A 253 20.26 -12.58 4.01
C MET A 253 20.05 -13.30 5.34
#